data_b4db43237e5d8243d96a7b5948e09855
#
_entry.id   b4db43237e5d8243d96a7b5948e09855
#
_cell.length_a   1.000
_cell.length_b   1.000
_cell.length_c   1.000
_cell.angle_alpha   90.00
_cell.angle_beta   90.00
_cell.angle_gamma   90.00
#
_symmetry.space_group_name_H-M   'P 1'
#
loop_
_entity.id
_entity.type
_entity.pdbx_description
1 polymer ?
#
loop_
_entity_poly.entity_id
_entity_poly.type
_entity_poly.pdbx_seq_one_letter_code
_entity_poly.pdbx_strand_id
1 'polypeptide(L)'
;MRKLDSNLMHAALTALLEPKEQYQFPVYVGFSERYLSSLEQTYGFLAVTTHQRLLVSRFGLLTVPMKQQAFALQTLQKLSVRQIPLMKTRKITMQFQSTGKVESLRCFCSSKTFGMGLPNQEMQLQQLLETLNLWSTRSDLE
;
A
#
# COMPACT_ATOMS: atom_id res chain seq x y z
N MET A 1 1.81 -22.20 9.81
CA MET A 1 1.50 -21.19 8.79
C MET A 1 1.58 -19.79 9.39
N ARG A 2 2.30 -18.91 8.77
CA ARG A 2 2.48 -17.56 9.27
C ARG A 2 1.25 -16.71 8.94
N LYS A 3 0.72 -16.00 9.94
CA LYS A 3 -0.46 -15.16 9.72
C LYS A 3 -0.05 -13.74 9.29
N LEU A 4 -0.90 -13.11 8.47
CA LEU A 4 -0.75 -11.70 8.14
C LEU A 4 -1.23 -10.89 9.34
N ASP A 5 -0.33 -10.57 10.25
CA ASP A 5 -0.63 -9.83 11.48
C ASP A 5 0.34 -8.65 11.65
N SER A 6 0.22 -7.93 12.76
CA SER A 6 1.06 -6.76 13.00
C SER A 6 2.54 -7.11 13.12
N ASN A 7 2.87 -8.29 13.60
CA ASN A 7 4.26 -8.71 13.71
C ASN A 7 4.89 -8.93 12.34
N LEU A 8 4.16 -9.62 11.45
CA LEU A 8 4.61 -9.82 10.08
C LEU A 8 4.70 -8.48 9.34
N MET A 9 3.72 -7.59 9.54
CA MET A 9 3.73 -6.26 8.95
C MET A 9 4.97 -5.49 9.36
N HIS A 10 5.26 -5.44 10.65
CA HIS A 10 6.42 -4.73 11.15
C HIS A 10 7.73 -5.30 10.58
N ALA A 11 7.87 -6.61 10.56
CA ALA A 11 9.07 -7.27 10.04
C ALA A 11 9.23 -6.99 8.55
N ALA A 12 8.16 -7.11 7.77
CA ALA A 12 8.20 -6.93 6.32
C ALA A 12 8.52 -5.49 5.95
N LEU A 13 7.87 -4.51 6.59
CA LEU A 13 8.11 -3.10 6.29
C LEU A 13 9.50 -2.67 6.77
N THR A 14 9.92 -3.14 7.94
CA THR A 14 11.25 -2.80 8.46
C THR A 14 12.37 -3.31 7.54
N ALA A 15 12.17 -4.46 6.92
CA ALA A 15 13.15 -5.04 6.00
C ALA A 15 13.39 -4.17 4.76
N LEU A 16 12.44 -3.28 4.42
CA LEU A 16 12.54 -2.41 3.25
C LEU A 16 13.13 -1.04 3.58
N LEU A 17 13.34 -0.75 4.86
CA LEU A 17 13.81 0.56 5.29
C LEU A 17 15.31 0.76 5.04
N GLU A 18 15.66 1.99 4.69
CA GLU A 18 17.04 2.42 4.64
C GLU A 18 17.51 2.81 6.06
N PRO A 19 18.84 2.99 6.28
CA PRO A 19 19.32 3.43 7.60
C PRO A 19 18.62 4.72 8.04
N LYS A 20 18.19 4.76 9.29
CA LYS A 20 17.49 5.90 9.94
C LYS A 20 16.12 6.21 9.38
N GLU A 21 15.64 5.43 8.41
CA GLU A 21 14.29 5.60 7.87
C GLU A 21 13.27 4.92 8.78
N GLN A 22 12.06 5.52 8.88
CA GLN A 22 10.95 4.94 9.63
C GLN A 22 9.72 4.92 8.75
N TYR A 23 8.89 3.88 8.90
CA TYR A 23 7.62 3.83 8.17
C TYR A 23 6.51 4.46 9.00
N GLN A 24 5.49 4.97 8.29
CA GLN A 24 4.34 5.64 8.89
C GLN A 24 3.07 5.21 8.18
N PHE A 25 1.97 5.19 8.92
CA PHE A 25 0.63 4.92 8.39
C PHE A 25 0.51 3.58 7.66
N PRO A 26 0.93 2.48 8.30
CA PRO A 26 0.87 1.17 7.66
C PRO A 26 -0.57 0.70 7.54
N VAL A 27 -0.91 0.12 6.37
CA VAL A 27 -2.24 -0.44 6.13
C VAL A 27 -2.11 -1.80 5.48
N TYR A 28 -3.10 -2.65 5.75
CA TYR A 28 -3.25 -3.93 5.09
C TYR A 28 -4.11 -3.76 3.84
N VAL A 29 -3.66 -4.33 2.73
CA VAL A 29 -4.35 -4.21 1.45
C VAL A 29 -4.35 -5.53 0.70
N GLY A 30 -5.31 -5.67 -0.22
CA GLY A 30 -5.28 -6.71 -1.22
C GLY A 30 -4.80 -6.12 -2.54
N PHE A 31 -3.99 -6.85 -3.26
CA PHE A 31 -3.52 -6.45 -4.59
C PHE A 31 -4.20 -7.31 -5.63
N SER A 32 -4.77 -6.69 -6.64
CA SER A 32 -5.39 -7.42 -7.74
C SER A 32 -5.48 -6.52 -8.95
N GLU A 33 -5.08 -7.02 -10.10
CA GLU A 33 -5.28 -6.32 -11.36
C GLU A 33 -6.72 -6.51 -11.85
N ARG A 34 -7.36 -7.61 -11.42
CA ARG A 34 -8.75 -7.90 -11.74
C ARG A 34 -9.53 -8.20 -10.48
N TYR A 35 -10.54 -7.39 -10.22
CA TYR A 35 -11.32 -7.46 -9.00
C TYR A 35 -11.93 -8.84 -8.72
N LEU A 36 -12.27 -9.59 -9.77
CA LEU A 36 -12.98 -10.87 -9.63
C LEU A 36 -12.10 -12.11 -9.73
N SER A 37 -10.78 -11.96 -9.87
CA SER A 37 -9.90 -13.12 -9.98
C SER A 37 -9.29 -13.47 -8.62
N SER A 38 -9.94 -14.38 -7.89
CA SER A 38 -9.45 -14.81 -6.58
C SER A 38 -8.13 -15.56 -6.64
N LEU A 39 -7.82 -16.18 -7.78
CA LEU A 39 -6.58 -16.95 -7.94
C LEU A 39 -5.33 -16.08 -8.08
N GLU A 40 -5.50 -14.83 -8.52
CA GLU A 40 -4.40 -13.90 -8.73
C GLU A 40 -4.26 -12.88 -7.59
N GLN A 41 -5.12 -12.96 -6.58
CA GLN A 41 -5.07 -12.01 -5.48
C GLN A 41 -3.86 -12.28 -4.60
N THR A 42 -3.13 -11.22 -4.31
CA THR A 42 -2.09 -11.20 -3.30
C THR A 42 -2.47 -10.18 -2.24
N TYR A 43 -1.87 -10.31 -1.07
CA TYR A 43 -2.17 -9.44 0.06
C TYR A 43 -0.87 -8.90 0.62
N GLY A 44 -0.96 -7.82 1.36
CA GLY A 44 0.22 -7.28 1.97
C GLY A 44 0.00 -5.94 2.63
N PHE A 45 1.05 -5.14 2.63
CA PHE A 45 1.06 -3.90 3.41
C PHE A 45 1.60 -2.74 2.59
N LEU A 46 1.05 -1.56 2.83
CA LEU A 46 1.56 -0.30 2.32
C LEU A 46 1.92 0.59 3.50
N ALA A 47 2.95 1.39 3.33
CA ALA A 47 3.30 2.44 4.29
C ALA A 47 4.12 3.52 3.60
N VAL A 48 4.03 4.75 4.08
CA VAL A 48 4.96 5.80 3.63
C VAL A 48 6.11 5.89 4.62
N THR A 49 7.19 6.54 4.24
CA THR A 49 8.38 6.61 5.10
C THR A 49 8.86 8.04 5.29
N THR A 50 9.72 8.21 6.30
CA THR A 50 10.38 9.49 6.57
C THR A 50 11.34 9.92 5.46
N HIS A 51 11.70 9.01 4.55
CA HIS A 51 12.52 9.33 3.37
C HIS A 51 11.66 9.53 2.12
N GLN A 52 10.37 9.86 2.30
CA GLN A 52 9.41 10.14 1.23
C GLN A 52 9.34 9.01 0.22
N ARG A 53 9.18 7.79 0.71
CA ARG A 53 8.98 6.61 -0.12
C ARG A 53 7.68 5.91 0.24
N LEU A 54 7.09 5.21 -0.71
CA LEU A 54 5.99 4.28 -0.47
C LEU A 54 6.55 2.87 -0.48
N LEU A 55 6.39 2.15 0.63
CA LEU A 55 6.79 0.75 0.72
C LEU A 55 5.62 -0.14 0.34
N VAL A 56 5.89 -1.17 -0.45
CA VAL A 56 4.89 -2.15 -0.90
C VAL A 56 5.44 -3.54 -0.60
N SER A 57 4.78 -4.25 0.31
CA SER A 57 5.18 -5.61 0.67
C SER A 57 4.06 -6.57 0.32
N ARG A 58 4.28 -7.47 -0.65
CA ARG A 58 3.27 -8.41 -1.14
C ARG A 58 3.56 -9.84 -0.68
N PHE A 59 2.49 -10.54 -0.38
CA PHE A 59 2.52 -11.95 0.00
C PHE A 59 1.48 -12.72 -0.81
N GLY A 60 1.85 -13.90 -1.28
CA GLY A 60 0.96 -14.81 -1.95
C GLY A 60 0.32 -15.78 -0.99
N LEU A 61 -0.16 -16.90 -1.53
CA LEU A 61 -0.75 -17.98 -0.75
C LEU A 61 0.22 -18.48 0.32
N LEU A 62 -0.32 -18.79 1.50
CA LEU A 62 0.45 -19.29 2.65
C LEU A 62 1.52 -18.30 3.12
N THR A 63 1.28 -17.03 2.92
CA THR A 63 2.18 -15.93 3.31
C THR A 63 3.60 -16.03 2.74
N VAL A 64 3.71 -16.61 1.53
CA VAL A 64 4.98 -16.63 0.82
C VAL A 64 5.31 -15.22 0.34
N PRO A 65 6.49 -14.67 0.69
CA PRO A 65 6.85 -13.34 0.22
C PRO A 65 6.94 -13.30 -1.30
N MET A 66 6.34 -12.26 -1.89
CA MET A 66 6.38 -12.04 -3.32
C MET A 66 7.14 -10.75 -3.60
N LYS A 67 6.59 -9.86 -4.39
CA LYS A 67 7.28 -8.65 -4.81
C LYS A 67 7.36 -7.63 -3.67
N GLN A 68 8.57 -7.24 -3.32
CA GLN A 68 8.85 -6.21 -2.31
C GLN A 68 9.39 -4.99 -3.04
N GLN A 69 8.71 -3.84 -2.87
CA GLN A 69 9.04 -2.65 -3.65
C GLN A 69 9.04 -1.39 -2.78
N ALA A 70 9.77 -0.38 -3.25
CA ALA A 70 9.74 0.95 -2.67
C ALA A 70 9.71 1.95 -3.82
N PHE A 71 8.78 2.91 -3.74
CA PHE A 71 8.63 3.94 -4.75
C PHE A 71 8.90 5.31 -4.14
N ALA A 72 9.70 6.13 -4.81
CA ALA A 72 9.88 7.51 -4.38
C ALA A 72 8.56 8.26 -4.58
N LEU A 73 8.07 8.94 -3.53
CA LEU A 73 6.80 9.66 -3.62
C LEU A 73 6.84 10.80 -4.64
N GLN A 74 8.02 11.36 -4.90
CA GLN A 74 8.17 12.39 -5.93
C GLN A 74 7.85 11.88 -7.34
N THR A 75 7.84 10.56 -7.54
CA THR A 75 7.51 9.96 -8.84
C THR A 75 6.02 9.66 -8.99
N LEU A 76 5.22 9.92 -7.96
CA LEU A 76 3.77 9.70 -8.01
C LEU A 76 3.11 10.72 -8.94
N GLN A 77 2.51 10.25 -10.03
CA GLN A 77 1.87 11.09 -11.02
C GLN A 77 0.36 11.16 -10.87
N LYS A 78 -0.25 10.02 -10.55
CA LYS A 78 -1.71 9.94 -10.44
C LYS A 78 -2.11 9.13 -9.23
N LEU A 79 -3.14 9.60 -8.56
CA LEU A 79 -3.77 8.88 -7.44
C LEU A 79 -5.27 8.93 -7.65
N SER A 80 -5.91 7.76 -7.65
CA SER A 80 -7.35 7.65 -7.72
C SER A 80 -7.83 6.77 -6.57
N VAL A 81 -8.81 7.27 -5.83
CA VAL A 81 -9.41 6.53 -4.71
C VAL A 81 -10.91 6.45 -4.95
N ARG A 82 -11.44 5.24 -5.01
CA ARG A 82 -12.88 4.99 -5.22
C ARG A 82 -13.40 4.10 -4.12
N GLN A 83 -14.53 4.48 -3.55
CA GLN A 83 -15.24 3.60 -2.65
C GLN A 83 -16.08 2.62 -3.45
N ILE A 84 -15.97 1.32 -3.13
CA ILE A 84 -16.78 0.30 -3.78
C ILE A 84 -18.19 0.37 -3.19
N PRO A 85 -19.24 0.49 -4.01
CA PRO A 85 -20.62 0.58 -3.50
C PRO A 85 -20.99 -0.60 -2.60
N LEU A 86 -21.68 -0.31 -1.51
CA LEU A 86 -22.17 -1.28 -0.53
C LEU A 86 -21.08 -2.03 0.23
N MET A 87 -19.82 -1.62 0.07
CA MET A 87 -18.69 -2.22 0.79
C MET A 87 -17.87 -1.13 1.47
N LYS A 88 -17.25 -1.48 2.62
CA LYS A 88 -16.34 -0.56 3.30
C LYS A 88 -14.92 -0.76 2.79
N THR A 89 -14.81 -0.83 1.48
CA THR A 89 -13.54 -1.08 0.78
C THR A 89 -13.30 0.05 -0.21
N ARG A 90 -12.06 0.53 -0.26
CA ARG A 90 -11.66 1.55 -1.21
C ARG A 90 -10.69 0.93 -2.22
N LYS A 91 -10.92 1.23 -3.49
CA LYS A 91 -9.99 0.88 -4.55
C LYS A 91 -9.02 2.04 -4.73
N ILE A 92 -7.75 1.76 -4.60
CA ILE A 92 -6.69 2.75 -4.72
C ILE A 92 -5.84 2.41 -5.93
N THR A 93 -5.73 3.36 -6.85
CA THR A 93 -4.91 3.21 -8.05
C THR A 93 -3.88 4.32 -8.07
N MET A 94 -2.62 3.95 -8.24
CA MET A 94 -1.50 4.90 -8.28
C MET A 94 -0.68 4.63 -9.53
N GLN A 95 -0.12 5.71 -10.10
CA GLN A 95 0.84 5.61 -11.19
C GLN A 95 2.10 6.37 -10.80
N PHE A 96 3.22 5.68 -10.88
CA PHE A 96 4.55 6.23 -10.61
C PHE A 96 5.31 6.29 -11.91
N GLN A 97 5.96 7.42 -12.16
CA GLN A 97 6.75 7.59 -13.38
C GLN A 97 8.21 7.90 -13.02
N SER A 98 9.10 7.01 -13.41
CA SER A 98 10.53 7.26 -13.38
C SER A 98 11.06 7.19 -14.81
N THR A 99 12.30 7.58 -15.01
CA THR A 99 12.90 7.78 -16.33
C THR A 99 12.46 6.74 -17.37
N GLY A 100 11.52 7.17 -18.26
CA GLY A 100 11.05 6.32 -19.36
C GLY A 100 10.16 5.15 -18.99
N LYS A 101 9.74 5.05 -17.72
CA LYS A 101 8.96 3.90 -17.24
C LYS A 101 7.80 4.35 -16.36
N VAL A 102 6.62 3.80 -16.63
CA VAL A 102 5.43 4.04 -15.82
C VAL A 102 5.07 2.73 -15.11
N GLU A 103 4.93 2.79 -13.81
CA GLU A 103 4.48 1.64 -13.02
C GLU A 103 3.14 1.96 -12.36
N SER A 104 2.20 1.04 -12.46
CA SER A 104 0.88 1.18 -11.87
C SER A 104 0.75 0.23 -10.68
N LEU A 105 0.13 0.73 -9.63
CA LEU A 105 -0.17 -0.06 -8.43
C LEU A 105 -1.66 0.04 -8.16
N ARG A 106 -2.32 -1.11 -8.10
CA ARG A 106 -3.74 -1.19 -7.79
C ARG A 106 -3.93 -2.03 -6.54
N CYS A 107 -4.68 -1.50 -5.58
CA CYS A 107 -4.95 -2.25 -4.37
C CYS A 107 -6.33 -1.92 -3.83
N PHE A 108 -6.80 -2.79 -2.94
CA PHE A 108 -8.08 -2.67 -2.26
C PHE A 108 -7.82 -2.64 -0.77
N CYS A 109 -8.35 -1.64 -0.09
CA CYS A 109 -8.18 -1.48 1.35
C CYS A 109 -9.52 -1.43 2.04
N SER A 110 -9.76 -2.38 2.93
CA SER A 110 -10.96 -2.40 3.76
C SER A 110 -10.69 -1.65 5.06
N SER A 111 -11.70 -0.94 5.56
CA SER A 111 -11.58 -0.26 6.85
C SER A 111 -11.52 -1.25 8.02
N LYS A 112 -11.86 -2.51 7.78
CA LYS A 112 -11.85 -3.56 8.82
C LYS A 112 -10.83 -4.63 8.49
N THR A 113 -10.02 -5.00 9.48
CA THR A 113 -9.01 -6.04 9.36
C THR A 113 -9.34 -7.17 10.32
N PHE A 114 -10.32 -7.99 9.95
CA PHE A 114 -10.83 -9.03 10.84
C PHE A 114 -9.74 -9.99 11.30
N GLY A 115 -9.58 -10.10 12.63
CA GLY A 115 -8.70 -11.11 13.24
C GLY A 115 -7.22 -10.95 13.00
N MET A 116 -6.77 -9.84 12.46
CA MET A 116 -5.35 -9.63 12.13
C MET A 116 -4.57 -8.86 13.19
N GLY A 117 -5.27 -8.29 14.17
CA GLY A 117 -4.61 -7.52 15.22
C GLY A 117 -3.96 -6.23 14.74
N LEU A 118 -4.44 -5.68 13.63
CA LEU A 118 -3.93 -4.42 13.09
C LEU A 118 -4.75 -3.26 13.64
N PRO A 119 -4.16 -2.36 14.43
CA PRO A 119 -4.91 -1.28 15.06
C PRO A 119 -5.20 -0.15 14.09
N ASN A 120 -6.42 0.42 14.22
CA ASN A 120 -6.77 1.69 13.57
C ASN A 120 -6.56 1.73 12.05
N GLN A 121 -6.93 0.65 11.36
CA GLN A 121 -6.75 0.56 9.90
C GLN A 121 -7.36 1.76 9.17
N GLU A 122 -8.57 2.16 9.55
CA GLU A 122 -9.23 3.28 8.87
C GLU A 122 -8.51 4.60 9.09
N MET A 123 -8.05 4.86 10.31
CA MET A 123 -7.29 6.08 10.59
C MET A 123 -5.95 6.08 9.87
N GLN A 124 -5.25 4.95 9.88
CA GLN A 124 -3.98 4.81 9.17
C GLN A 124 -4.18 5.02 7.67
N LEU A 125 -5.24 4.43 7.11
CA LEU A 125 -5.56 4.60 5.69
C LEU A 125 -5.83 6.07 5.35
N GLN A 126 -6.58 6.77 6.19
CA GLN A 126 -6.88 8.18 5.97
C GLN A 126 -5.60 9.01 5.93
N GLN A 127 -4.69 8.80 6.90
CA GLN A 127 -3.42 9.51 6.95
C GLN A 127 -2.54 9.17 5.75
N LEU A 128 -2.52 7.90 5.36
CA LEU A 128 -1.78 7.46 4.20
C LEU A 128 -2.27 8.15 2.93
N LEU A 129 -3.59 8.18 2.72
CA LEU A 129 -4.18 8.80 1.54
C LEU A 129 -3.98 10.31 1.51
N GLU A 130 -4.03 10.97 2.65
CA GLU A 130 -3.74 12.40 2.73
C GLU A 130 -2.30 12.69 2.30
N THR A 131 -1.36 11.88 2.77
CA THR A 131 0.05 12.02 2.39
C THR A 131 0.23 11.79 0.89
N LEU A 132 -0.35 10.72 0.35
CA LEU A 132 -0.25 10.42 -1.08
C LEU A 132 -0.89 11.52 -1.93
N ASN A 133 -2.01 12.07 -1.49
CA ASN A 133 -2.69 13.12 -2.21
C ASN A 133 -1.85 14.40 -2.29
N LEU A 134 -1.16 14.74 -1.21
CA LEU A 134 -0.25 15.89 -1.21
C LEU A 134 0.85 15.73 -2.26
N TRP A 135 1.43 14.56 -2.39
CA TRP A 135 2.46 14.30 -3.39
C TRP A 135 1.91 14.30 -4.81
N SER A 136 0.73 13.74 -5.01
CA SER A 136 0.07 13.72 -6.31
C SER A 136 -0.25 15.12 -6.82
N THR A 137 -0.84 15.97 -5.97
CA THR A 137 -1.15 17.36 -6.33
C THR A 137 0.11 18.19 -6.56
N ARG A 138 1.15 17.95 -5.77
CA ARG A 138 2.41 18.67 -5.92
C ARG A 138 3.08 18.37 -7.26
N SER A 139 2.97 17.14 -7.71
CA SER A 139 3.46 16.71 -9.01
C SER A 139 2.78 17.46 -10.16
N ASP A 140 1.48 17.74 -10.02
CA ASP A 140 0.71 18.46 -11.02
C ASP A 140 1.06 19.94 -11.12
N LEU A 141 1.71 20.51 -10.09
CA LEU A 141 2.10 21.92 -10.06
C LEU A 141 3.48 22.17 -10.66
N GLU A 142 4.21 21.13 -10.93
CA GLU A 142 5.50 21.20 -11.60
C GLU A 142 5.35 20.87 -13.09
#